data_f49867aec9b80740a9c11b388f8a43bf
#
_entry.id   f49867aec9b80740a9c11b388f8a43bf
#
_cell.length_a   1.000
_cell.length_b   1.000
_cell.length_c   1.000
_cell.angle_alpha   90.00
_cell.angle_beta   90.00
_cell.angle_gamma   90.00
#
_symmetry.space_group_name_H-M   'P 1'
#
loop_
_entity.id
_entity.type
_entity.pdbx_description
1 polymer ?
#
loop_
_entity_poly.entity_id
_entity_poly.type
_entity_poly.pdbx_seq_one_letter_code
_entity_poly.pdbx_strand_id
1 'polypeptide(L)'
;MLKQQSKDSHKLYSLHAPEVECIGKGKARQPYEFGVKVSVATTHRRGLVVGMRSLPGNPYDGHTLHAALEQVKNLTKRQPKEVFVDLGYRGAATIGIKVYHRKLKRGITARLSRDIRRRSAIEPAVGHMKNDGRLRRNWLKGTQGDAFHALLCGCGHNLRMILRKLRLLLALILIRLYSQPADHDKTNHHLTAAYA
;
A
#
# COMPACT_ATOMS: atom_id res chain seq x y z
N MET A 1 -11.84 -39.46 -3.06
CA MET A 1 -12.35 -38.11 -3.30
C MET A 1 -13.11 -37.64 -2.07
N LEU A 2 -12.69 -36.59 -1.40
CA LEU A 2 -13.43 -35.97 -0.31
C LEU A 2 -14.71 -35.35 -0.89
N LYS A 3 -15.86 -35.88 -0.58
CA LYS A 3 -17.15 -35.31 -0.99
C LYS A 3 -17.49 -34.15 -0.04
N GLN A 4 -16.99 -32.96 -0.33
CA GLN A 4 -17.36 -31.76 0.43
C GLN A 4 -18.72 -31.23 -0.04
N GLN A 5 -19.60 -30.95 0.92
CA GLN A 5 -20.91 -30.35 0.65
C GLN A 5 -20.84 -28.81 0.85
N SER A 6 -21.86 -28.11 0.30
CA SER A 6 -21.86 -26.62 0.34
C SER A 6 -21.91 -26.03 1.76
N LYS A 7 -22.41 -26.78 2.75
CA LYS A 7 -22.56 -26.35 4.15
C LYS A 7 -21.52 -26.92 5.11
N ASP A 8 -20.55 -27.72 4.65
CA ASP A 8 -19.56 -28.34 5.53
C ASP A 8 -18.68 -27.26 6.19
N SER A 9 -18.34 -27.47 7.46
CA SER A 9 -17.30 -26.74 8.17
C SER A 9 -15.92 -27.28 7.75
N HIS A 10 -14.89 -26.43 7.86
CA HIS A 10 -13.50 -26.82 7.56
C HIS A 10 -13.26 -27.35 6.15
N LYS A 11 -13.83 -26.69 5.14
CA LYS A 11 -13.63 -27.07 3.74
C LYS A 11 -12.19 -26.89 3.29
N LEU A 12 -11.71 -27.87 2.56
CA LEU A 12 -10.45 -27.79 1.85
C LEU A 12 -10.69 -27.17 0.46
N TYR A 13 -10.17 -25.97 0.21
CA TYR A 13 -10.31 -25.26 -1.05
C TYR A 13 -9.15 -25.51 -2.02
N SER A 14 -8.00 -25.93 -1.49
CA SER A 14 -6.81 -26.26 -2.28
C SER A 14 -6.05 -27.41 -1.65
N LEU A 15 -5.74 -28.43 -2.45
CA LEU A 15 -4.92 -29.57 -2.00
C LEU A 15 -3.46 -29.19 -1.77
N HIS A 16 -2.97 -28.15 -2.47
CA HIS A 16 -1.57 -27.69 -2.38
C HIS A 16 -1.34 -26.70 -1.25
N ALA A 17 -2.40 -26.05 -0.80
CA ALA A 17 -2.39 -25.03 0.23
C ALA A 17 -3.66 -25.18 1.09
N PRO A 18 -3.66 -26.11 2.06
CA PRO A 18 -4.83 -26.41 2.88
C PRO A 18 -5.27 -25.23 3.75
N GLU A 19 -4.38 -24.26 3.99
CA GLU A 19 -4.62 -23.01 4.70
C GLU A 19 -5.47 -21.99 3.93
N VAL A 20 -5.74 -22.23 2.64
CA VAL A 20 -6.55 -21.34 1.80
C VAL A 20 -7.99 -21.26 2.29
N GLU A 21 -8.47 -20.06 2.46
CA GLU A 21 -9.83 -19.75 2.93
C GLU A 21 -10.69 -19.19 1.81
N CYS A 22 -11.99 -19.29 1.95
CA CYS A 22 -12.98 -18.68 1.07
C CYS A 22 -13.46 -17.35 1.70
N ILE A 23 -13.14 -16.25 1.05
CA ILE A 23 -13.46 -14.89 1.53
C ILE A 23 -14.62 -14.34 0.70
N GLY A 24 -15.77 -14.12 1.35
CA GLY A 24 -16.93 -13.48 0.71
C GLY A 24 -16.66 -11.99 0.47
N LYS A 25 -16.90 -11.51 -0.76
CA LYS A 25 -16.68 -10.12 -1.17
C LYS A 25 -17.96 -9.30 -1.32
N GLY A 26 -19.12 -9.93 -1.31
CA GLY A 26 -20.40 -9.24 -1.53
C GLY A 26 -20.53 -8.56 -2.90
N LYS A 27 -19.71 -8.96 -3.90
CA LYS A 27 -19.73 -8.41 -5.26
C LYS A 27 -20.44 -9.39 -6.18
N ALA A 28 -21.40 -8.91 -7.00
CA ALA A 28 -22.19 -9.75 -7.89
C ALA A 28 -21.33 -10.53 -8.90
N ARG A 29 -20.30 -9.90 -9.49
CA ARG A 29 -19.44 -10.54 -10.50
C ARG A 29 -18.36 -11.46 -9.94
N GLN A 30 -17.93 -11.25 -8.71
CA GLN A 30 -16.89 -12.06 -8.05
C GLN A 30 -17.23 -12.15 -6.57
N PRO A 31 -18.16 -13.04 -6.20
CA PRO A 31 -18.68 -13.13 -4.83
C PRO A 31 -17.64 -13.67 -3.85
N TYR A 32 -16.67 -14.45 -4.32
CA TYR A 32 -15.66 -15.10 -3.49
C TYR A 32 -14.24 -14.82 -4.00
N GLU A 33 -13.31 -14.66 -3.07
CA GLU A 33 -11.86 -14.73 -3.31
C GLU A 33 -11.29 -15.85 -2.44
N PHE A 34 -10.31 -16.60 -2.98
CA PHE A 34 -9.64 -17.67 -2.26
C PHE A 34 -8.24 -17.25 -1.87
N GLY A 35 -7.83 -17.57 -0.66
CA GLY A 35 -6.53 -17.22 -0.10
C GLY A 35 -6.64 -16.77 1.35
N VAL A 36 -5.63 -16.05 1.85
CA VAL A 36 -5.63 -15.44 3.16
C VAL A 36 -5.97 -13.96 3.05
N LYS A 37 -6.72 -13.45 4.01
CA LYS A 37 -6.98 -12.01 4.13
C LYS A 37 -5.71 -11.27 4.50
N VAL A 38 -5.45 -10.12 3.88
CA VAL A 38 -4.28 -9.28 4.17
C VAL A 38 -4.72 -7.89 4.60
N SER A 39 -4.22 -7.45 5.76
CA SER A 39 -4.35 -6.07 6.22
C SER A 39 -3.16 -5.25 5.72
N VAL A 40 -3.42 -4.05 5.21
CA VAL A 40 -2.40 -3.13 4.68
C VAL A 40 -2.55 -1.77 5.35
N ALA A 41 -1.48 -1.29 5.97
CA ALA A 41 -1.38 0.05 6.52
C ALA A 41 -0.40 0.90 5.71
N THR A 42 -0.82 2.09 5.28
CA THR A 42 0.02 3.00 4.51
C THR A 42 0.09 4.38 5.15
N THR A 43 1.16 5.10 4.85
CA THR A 43 1.24 6.51 5.22
C THR A 43 0.21 7.32 4.43
N HIS A 44 -0.59 8.12 5.10
CA HIS A 44 -1.71 8.85 4.53
C HIS A 44 -1.34 9.75 3.34
N ARG A 45 -0.22 10.47 3.42
CA ARG A 45 0.20 11.42 2.37
C ARG A 45 1.02 10.80 1.25
N ARG A 46 1.87 9.82 1.56
CA ARG A 46 2.86 9.29 0.62
C ARG A 46 2.49 7.89 0.10
N GLY A 47 1.54 7.19 0.72
CA GLY A 47 1.14 5.84 0.31
C GLY A 47 2.20 4.75 0.54
N LEU A 48 3.26 5.05 1.33
CA LEU A 48 4.25 4.04 1.70
C LEU A 48 3.63 3.02 2.65
N VAL A 49 3.83 1.75 2.40
CA VAL A 49 3.39 0.66 3.28
C VAL A 49 4.24 0.69 4.56
N VAL A 50 3.58 0.81 5.70
CA VAL A 50 4.18 0.85 7.04
C VAL A 50 3.72 -0.30 7.93
N GLY A 51 2.83 -1.13 7.43
CA GLY A 51 2.40 -2.38 8.06
C GLY A 51 1.68 -3.25 7.05
N MET A 52 1.93 -4.56 7.11
CA MET A 52 1.26 -5.54 6.28
C MET A 52 1.22 -6.89 6.99
N ARG A 53 0.03 -7.49 7.10
CA ARG A 53 -0.18 -8.73 7.84
C ARG A 53 -1.14 -9.64 7.11
N SER A 54 -0.81 -10.93 7.07
CA SER A 54 -1.81 -11.98 6.79
C SER A 54 -2.71 -12.16 8.01
N LEU A 55 -3.96 -12.46 7.77
CA LEU A 55 -5.00 -12.62 8.80
C LEU A 55 -5.69 -13.97 8.60
N PRO A 56 -5.08 -15.08 9.07
CA PRO A 56 -5.70 -16.40 9.01
C PRO A 56 -7.02 -16.43 9.78
N GLY A 57 -7.96 -17.26 9.35
CA GLY A 57 -9.28 -17.39 9.96
C GLY A 57 -10.26 -16.30 9.52
N ASN A 58 -9.90 -15.49 8.52
CA ASN A 58 -10.74 -14.41 7.99
C ASN A 58 -11.44 -13.58 9.07
N PRO A 59 -10.75 -13.08 10.09
CA PRO A 59 -11.35 -12.38 11.21
C PRO A 59 -12.08 -11.12 10.76
N TYR A 60 -13.04 -10.67 11.59
CA TYR A 60 -13.69 -9.38 11.38
C TYR A 60 -12.67 -8.24 11.43
N ASP A 61 -12.74 -7.31 10.48
CA ASP A 61 -11.75 -6.23 10.33
C ASP A 61 -11.57 -5.40 11.60
N GLY A 62 -12.66 -5.09 12.29
CA GLY A 62 -12.64 -4.32 13.54
C GLY A 62 -11.74 -4.92 14.62
N HIS A 63 -11.67 -6.25 14.72
CA HIS A 63 -10.83 -6.94 15.70
C HIS A 63 -9.34 -6.90 15.34
N THR A 64 -9.01 -6.66 14.07
CA THR A 64 -7.62 -6.69 13.58
C THR A 64 -6.92 -5.34 13.68
N LEU A 65 -7.66 -4.25 13.92
CA LEU A 65 -7.11 -2.89 13.90
C LEU A 65 -6.02 -2.68 14.94
N HIS A 66 -6.24 -3.13 16.17
CA HIS A 66 -5.26 -2.97 17.25
C HIS A 66 -3.92 -3.61 16.89
N ALA A 67 -3.94 -4.87 16.47
CA ALA A 67 -2.73 -5.61 16.10
C ALA A 67 -2.03 -5.02 14.85
N ALA A 68 -2.79 -4.44 13.90
CA ALA A 68 -2.21 -3.74 12.75
C ALA A 68 -1.50 -2.44 13.17
N LEU A 69 -2.09 -1.68 14.10
CA LEU A 69 -1.49 -0.44 14.61
C LEU A 69 -0.28 -0.70 15.50
N GLU A 70 -0.29 -1.79 16.25
CA GLU A 70 0.86 -2.24 17.03
C GLU A 70 2.04 -2.61 16.11
N GLN A 71 1.79 -3.32 15.01
CA GLN A 71 2.82 -3.57 13.99
C GLN A 71 3.38 -2.25 13.43
N VAL A 72 2.52 -1.29 13.08
CA VAL A 72 2.95 0.02 12.59
C VAL A 72 3.83 0.73 13.62
N LYS A 73 3.45 0.72 14.90
CA LYS A 73 4.23 1.30 16.00
C LYS A 73 5.60 0.63 16.11
N ASN A 74 5.64 -0.70 16.03
CA ASN A 74 6.90 -1.47 16.15
C ASN A 74 7.85 -1.21 14.99
N LEU A 75 7.33 -1.12 13.76
CA LEU A 75 8.14 -0.88 12.55
C LEU A 75 8.59 0.57 12.42
N THR A 76 7.71 1.52 12.72
CA THR A 76 8.00 2.95 12.53
C THR A 76 8.55 3.63 13.78
N LYS A 77 8.52 2.95 14.94
CA LYS A 77 8.82 3.52 16.28
C LYS A 77 7.96 4.75 16.63
N ARG A 78 6.82 4.89 15.96
CA ARG A 78 5.89 6.01 16.16
C ARG A 78 4.46 5.51 16.26
N GLN A 79 3.72 5.99 17.27
CA GLN A 79 2.31 5.72 17.39
C GLN A 79 1.51 6.69 16.51
N PRO A 80 0.64 6.22 15.62
CA PRO A 80 -0.24 7.09 14.84
C PRO A 80 -1.24 7.79 15.76
N LYS A 81 -1.48 9.08 15.54
CA LYS A 81 -2.48 9.86 16.27
C LYS A 81 -3.88 9.68 15.66
N GLU A 82 -3.93 9.49 14.36
CA GLU A 82 -5.16 9.41 13.56
C GLU A 82 -5.03 8.28 12.53
N VAL A 83 -6.12 7.57 12.32
CA VAL A 83 -6.20 6.46 11.36
C VAL A 83 -7.47 6.57 10.53
N PHE A 84 -7.33 6.43 9.22
CA PHE A 84 -8.44 6.45 8.26
C PHE A 84 -8.69 5.03 7.78
N VAL A 85 -9.83 4.47 8.15
CA VAL A 85 -10.16 3.06 7.91
C VAL A 85 -11.34 2.89 6.96
N ASP A 86 -11.52 1.67 6.45
CA ASP A 86 -12.70 1.29 5.69
C ASP A 86 -13.90 1.05 6.61
N LEU A 87 -15.07 0.92 6.00
CA LEU A 87 -16.33 0.63 6.72
C LEU A 87 -16.31 -0.72 7.43
N GLY A 88 -15.51 -1.67 6.97
CA GLY A 88 -15.29 -2.95 7.65
C GLY A 88 -14.72 -2.82 9.07
N TYR A 89 -14.09 -1.69 9.38
CA TYR A 89 -13.56 -1.37 10.71
C TYR A 89 -14.54 -0.57 11.59
N ARG A 90 -15.80 -0.47 11.19
CA ARG A 90 -16.81 0.28 11.95
C ARG A 90 -16.96 -0.31 13.36
N GLY A 91 -16.94 0.57 14.38
CA GLY A 91 -17.00 0.17 15.77
C GLY A 91 -15.66 -0.22 16.39
N ALA A 92 -14.58 -0.31 15.60
CA ALA A 92 -13.25 -0.49 16.16
C ALA A 92 -12.84 0.77 16.94
N ALA A 93 -12.52 0.60 18.21
CA ALA A 93 -11.98 1.64 19.07
C ALA A 93 -10.56 1.24 19.48
N THR A 94 -9.67 2.22 19.53
CA THR A 94 -8.29 2.04 20.00
C THR A 94 -7.95 3.15 20.98
N ILE A 95 -7.34 2.80 22.10
CA ILE A 95 -7.02 3.77 23.15
C ILE A 95 -5.98 4.78 22.62
N GLY A 96 -6.30 6.07 22.72
CA GLY A 96 -5.39 7.16 22.34
C GLY A 96 -5.24 7.41 20.84
N ILE A 97 -5.98 6.74 19.97
CA ILE A 97 -5.91 6.91 18.51
C ILE A 97 -7.29 7.27 17.98
N LYS A 98 -7.39 8.35 17.20
CA LYS A 98 -8.64 8.75 16.55
C LYS A 98 -8.86 7.91 15.29
N VAL A 99 -9.97 7.17 15.24
CA VAL A 99 -10.34 6.33 14.11
C VAL A 99 -11.43 7.01 13.29
N TYR A 100 -11.14 7.25 12.01
CA TYR A 100 -12.06 7.89 11.07
C TYR A 100 -12.46 6.95 9.95
N HIS A 101 -13.75 6.94 9.61
CA HIS A 101 -14.31 6.17 8.50
C HIS A 101 -15.24 7.04 7.63
N ARG A 102 -15.52 6.61 6.41
CA ARG A 102 -16.25 7.40 5.40
C ARG A 102 -17.68 7.80 5.79
N LYS A 103 -18.34 7.10 6.71
CA LYS A 103 -19.71 7.40 7.16
C LYS A 103 -19.78 8.29 8.41
N LEU A 104 -18.69 8.92 8.81
CA LEU A 104 -18.72 9.87 9.90
C LEU A 104 -19.57 11.09 9.47
N LYS A 105 -20.60 11.46 10.25
CA LYS A 105 -21.54 12.54 9.88
C LYS A 105 -21.40 13.78 10.74
N ARG A 106 -20.81 13.71 11.93
CA ARG A 106 -20.71 14.82 12.90
C ARG A 106 -19.25 15.25 13.12
N GLY A 107 -19.05 16.55 13.35
CA GLY A 107 -17.72 17.10 13.65
C GLY A 107 -16.72 17.09 12.49
N ILE A 108 -17.18 17.09 11.24
CA ILE A 108 -16.31 17.00 10.06
C ILE A 108 -15.93 18.42 9.59
N THR A 109 -14.69 18.79 9.78
CA THR A 109 -14.10 19.98 9.17
C THR A 109 -13.80 19.72 7.68
N ALA A 110 -13.65 20.78 6.87
CA ALA A 110 -13.27 20.67 5.46
C ALA A 110 -11.92 19.94 5.27
N ARG A 111 -10.98 20.12 6.19
CA ARG A 111 -9.70 19.39 6.23
C ARG A 111 -9.94 17.90 6.45
N LEU A 112 -10.68 17.52 7.50
CA LEU A 112 -10.96 16.13 7.82
C LEU A 112 -11.71 15.42 6.69
N SER A 113 -12.66 16.11 6.03
CA SER A 113 -13.38 15.58 4.86
C SER A 113 -12.44 15.25 3.70
N ARG A 114 -11.44 16.11 3.43
CA ARG A 114 -10.39 15.84 2.42
C ARG A 114 -9.53 14.63 2.81
N ASP A 115 -9.15 14.55 4.07
CA ASP A 115 -8.32 13.46 4.58
C ASP A 115 -9.08 12.12 4.53
N ILE A 116 -10.36 12.09 4.89
CA ILE A 116 -11.21 10.89 4.75
C ILE A 116 -11.32 10.46 3.27
N ARG A 117 -11.51 11.41 2.34
CA ARG A 117 -11.56 11.09 0.89
C ARG A 117 -10.22 10.56 0.39
N ARG A 118 -9.11 11.10 0.86
CA ARG A 118 -7.76 10.66 0.48
C ARG A 118 -7.48 9.19 0.82
N ARG A 119 -8.18 8.61 1.78
CA ARG A 119 -8.09 7.17 2.07
C ARG A 119 -8.30 6.31 0.82
N SER A 120 -9.16 6.71 -0.11
CA SER A 120 -9.41 5.96 -1.35
C SER A 120 -8.15 5.78 -2.20
N ALA A 121 -7.09 6.57 -1.99
CA ALA A 121 -5.80 6.39 -2.67
C ALA A 121 -5.09 5.06 -2.35
N ILE A 122 -5.52 4.34 -1.31
CA ILE A 122 -5.00 3.00 -1.03
C ILE A 122 -5.50 1.95 -2.04
N GLU A 123 -6.68 2.15 -2.63
CA GLU A 123 -7.30 1.17 -3.52
C GLU A 123 -6.47 0.92 -4.79
N PRO A 124 -6.00 1.95 -5.52
CA PRO A 124 -5.06 1.76 -6.62
C PRO A 124 -3.74 1.10 -6.17
N ALA A 125 -3.21 1.49 -5.00
CA ALA A 125 -1.99 0.90 -4.46
C ALA A 125 -2.13 -0.61 -4.20
N VAL A 126 -3.26 -1.03 -3.61
CA VAL A 126 -3.59 -2.45 -3.42
C VAL A 126 -3.80 -3.14 -4.78
N GLY A 127 -4.41 -2.48 -5.76
CA GLY A 127 -4.53 -2.98 -7.13
C GLY A 127 -3.17 -3.27 -7.76
N HIS A 128 -2.23 -2.33 -7.67
CA HIS A 128 -0.84 -2.52 -8.14
C HIS A 128 -0.11 -3.63 -7.36
N MET A 129 -0.28 -3.71 -6.04
CA MET A 129 0.29 -4.81 -5.27
C MET A 129 -0.27 -6.17 -5.72
N LYS A 130 -1.56 -6.26 -6.03
CA LYS A 130 -2.20 -7.49 -6.51
C LYS A 130 -1.71 -7.91 -7.91
N ASN A 131 -1.56 -6.95 -8.82
CA ASN A 131 -1.20 -7.23 -10.22
C ASN A 131 0.33 -7.27 -10.40
N ASP A 132 0.99 -6.15 -10.15
CA ASP A 132 2.44 -5.98 -10.40
C ASP A 132 3.29 -6.59 -9.29
N GLY A 133 2.78 -6.55 -8.05
CA GLY A 133 3.43 -7.08 -6.84
C GLY A 133 3.13 -8.55 -6.57
N ARG A 134 2.31 -9.20 -7.42
CA ARG A 134 1.92 -10.61 -7.31
C ARG A 134 1.22 -11.00 -5.99
N LEU A 135 0.66 -10.05 -5.26
CA LEU A 135 -0.08 -10.33 -4.02
C LEU A 135 -1.27 -11.29 -4.25
N ARG A 136 -1.72 -11.45 -5.49
CA ARG A 136 -2.75 -12.42 -5.87
C ARG A 136 -2.30 -13.89 -5.85
N ARG A 137 -1.00 -14.14 -5.95
CA ARG A 137 -0.45 -15.49 -6.09
C ARG A 137 0.69 -15.67 -5.11
N ASN A 138 0.44 -16.43 -4.07
CA ASN A 138 1.46 -16.85 -3.14
C ASN A 138 2.02 -18.21 -3.59
N TRP A 139 3.34 -18.33 -3.72
CA TRP A 139 4.03 -19.59 -3.93
C TRP A 139 4.62 -20.17 -2.63
N LEU A 140 4.67 -19.35 -1.58
CA LEU A 140 5.09 -19.80 -0.28
C LEU A 140 3.93 -20.52 0.40
N LYS A 141 4.23 -21.61 1.10
CA LYS A 141 3.21 -22.46 1.74
C LYS A 141 3.06 -22.15 3.23
N GLY A 142 1.87 -22.43 3.73
CA GLY A 142 1.53 -22.30 5.14
C GLY A 142 1.35 -20.85 5.60
N THR A 143 0.89 -20.70 6.82
CA THR A 143 0.59 -19.38 7.43
C THR A 143 1.81 -18.46 7.51
N GLN A 144 3.00 -19.02 7.70
CA GLN A 144 4.26 -18.25 7.67
C GLN A 144 4.57 -17.79 6.25
N GLY A 145 4.36 -18.66 5.25
CA GLY A 145 4.51 -18.31 3.84
C GLY A 145 3.60 -17.15 3.44
N ASP A 146 2.36 -17.14 3.89
CA ASP A 146 1.42 -16.05 3.68
C ASP A 146 1.89 -14.74 4.33
N ALA A 147 2.42 -14.82 5.56
CA ALA A 147 2.94 -13.65 6.26
C ALA A 147 4.16 -13.05 5.55
N PHE A 148 5.12 -13.88 5.16
CA PHE A 148 6.30 -13.43 4.40
C PHE A 148 5.93 -12.87 3.04
N HIS A 149 5.04 -13.53 2.31
CA HIS A 149 4.57 -13.05 1.02
C HIS A 149 3.93 -11.67 1.13
N ALA A 150 3.05 -11.46 2.10
CA ALA A 150 2.44 -10.17 2.36
C ALA A 150 3.50 -9.09 2.60
N LEU A 151 4.44 -9.32 3.52
CA LEU A 151 5.53 -8.39 3.83
C LEU A 151 6.38 -8.06 2.59
N LEU A 152 6.80 -9.07 1.83
CA LEU A 152 7.60 -8.89 0.61
C LEU A 152 6.86 -8.07 -0.44
N CYS A 153 5.55 -8.26 -0.61
CA CYS A 153 4.73 -7.43 -1.50
C CYS A 153 4.70 -5.96 -1.06
N GLY A 154 4.60 -5.70 0.24
CA GLY A 154 4.67 -4.36 0.80
C GLY A 154 6.04 -3.70 0.62
N CYS A 155 7.11 -4.43 0.87
CA CYS A 155 8.48 -3.97 0.61
C CYS A 155 8.70 -3.65 -0.87
N GLY A 156 8.27 -4.54 -1.76
CA GLY A 156 8.36 -4.35 -3.22
C GLY A 156 7.57 -3.11 -3.68
N HIS A 157 6.40 -2.84 -3.09
CA HIS A 157 5.65 -1.61 -3.36
C HIS A 157 6.47 -0.37 -2.96
N ASN A 158 7.04 -0.34 -1.77
CA ASN A 158 7.86 0.77 -1.30
C ASN A 158 9.10 0.99 -2.17
N LEU A 159 9.81 -0.08 -2.54
CA LEU A 159 10.96 0.00 -3.44
C LEU A 159 10.59 0.60 -4.80
N ARG A 160 9.49 0.16 -5.41
CA ARG A 160 9.00 0.74 -6.67
C ARG A 160 8.69 2.23 -6.55
N MET A 161 8.10 2.66 -5.43
CA MET A 161 7.84 4.08 -5.17
C MET A 161 9.11 4.90 -5.01
N ILE A 162 10.11 4.37 -4.31
CA ILE A 162 11.42 5.01 -4.13
C ILE A 162 12.13 5.13 -5.47
N LEU A 163 12.22 4.03 -6.24
CA LEU A 163 12.86 4.02 -7.56
C LEU A 163 12.21 5.00 -8.53
N ARG A 164 10.87 5.12 -8.51
CA ARG A 164 10.17 6.12 -9.33
C ARG A 164 10.61 7.54 -9.00
N LYS A 165 10.75 7.86 -7.71
CA LYS A 165 11.22 9.19 -7.27
C LYS A 165 12.67 9.43 -7.64
N LEU A 166 13.53 8.43 -7.50
CA LEU A 166 14.95 8.53 -7.89
C LEU A 166 15.10 8.73 -9.40
N ARG A 167 14.30 8.05 -10.24
CA ARG A 167 14.29 8.30 -11.69
C ARG A 167 13.89 9.73 -12.04
N LEU A 168 12.87 10.28 -11.39
CA LEU A 168 12.47 11.67 -11.59
C LEU A 168 13.57 12.64 -11.17
N LEU A 169 14.20 12.41 -10.04
CA LEU A 169 15.34 13.21 -9.57
C LEU A 169 16.50 13.17 -10.57
N LEU A 170 16.88 11.98 -11.03
CA LEU A 170 17.92 11.82 -12.03
C LEU A 170 17.58 12.56 -13.33
N ALA A 171 16.35 12.44 -13.82
CA ALA A 171 15.91 13.17 -15.02
C ALA A 171 16.04 14.69 -14.84
N LEU A 172 15.65 15.24 -13.68
CA LEU A 172 15.80 16.66 -13.38
C LEU A 172 17.26 17.10 -13.34
N ILE A 173 18.15 16.29 -12.75
CA ILE A 173 19.60 16.56 -12.73
C ILE A 173 20.15 16.58 -14.15
N LEU A 174 19.82 15.57 -14.97
CA LEU A 174 20.28 15.51 -16.37
C LEU A 174 19.79 16.71 -17.17
N ILE A 175 18.50 17.05 -17.07
CA ILE A 175 17.96 18.25 -17.75
C ILE A 175 18.75 19.48 -17.31
N ARG A 176 19.02 19.64 -16.02
CA ARG A 176 19.76 20.80 -15.52
C ARG A 176 21.19 20.85 -16.07
N LEU A 177 21.87 19.71 -16.16
CA LEU A 177 23.23 19.63 -16.69
C LEU A 177 23.27 19.93 -18.19
N TYR A 178 22.33 19.38 -18.96
CA TYR A 178 22.25 19.61 -20.41
C TYR A 178 21.71 20.98 -20.80
N SER A 179 20.96 21.65 -19.89
CA SER A 179 20.41 23.00 -20.12
C SER A 179 21.38 24.11 -19.73
N GLN A 180 22.60 23.81 -19.29
CA GLN A 180 23.61 24.87 -19.10
C GLN A 180 24.03 25.36 -20.51
N PRO A 181 23.87 26.66 -20.83
CA PRO A 181 24.38 27.18 -22.09
C PRO A 181 25.90 26.96 -22.10
N ALA A 182 26.38 26.35 -23.18
CA ALA A 182 27.82 26.34 -23.44
C ALA A 182 28.29 27.78 -23.42
N ASP A 183 29.16 28.13 -22.48
CA ASP A 183 29.81 29.41 -22.43
C ASP A 183 30.65 29.51 -23.72
N HIS A 184 30.04 30.12 -24.75
CA HIS A 184 30.77 30.51 -25.94
C HIS A 184 31.78 31.60 -25.49
N ASP A 185 32.98 31.12 -25.27
CA ASP A 185 34.19 31.98 -25.12
C ASP A 185 34.20 32.97 -26.31
N LYS A 186 33.75 34.20 -26.03
CA LYS A 186 33.90 35.33 -26.94
C LYS A 186 35.35 35.77 -26.86
N THR A 187 36.23 35.03 -27.46
CA THR A 187 37.55 35.53 -27.83
C THR A 187 37.36 36.63 -28.87
N ASN A 188 37.22 37.86 -28.41
CA ASN A 188 37.32 39.08 -29.19
C ASN A 188 38.75 39.18 -29.72
N HIS A 189 38.99 38.67 -30.94
CA HIS A 189 40.16 39.05 -31.71
C HIS A 189 40.02 40.51 -32.15
N HIS A 190 40.60 41.45 -31.39
CA HIS A 190 40.83 42.78 -31.86
C HIS A 190 41.97 42.74 -32.90
N LEU A 191 41.60 42.84 -34.17
CA LEU A 191 42.53 43.13 -35.26
C LEU A 191 42.78 44.63 -35.22
N THR A 192 43.96 45.04 -34.75
CA THR A 192 44.52 46.40 -34.92
C THR A 192 45.18 46.46 -36.31
N ALA A 193 44.56 47.14 -37.27
CA ALA A 193 45.20 47.51 -38.54
C ALA A 193 46.08 48.71 -38.29
N ALA A 194 47.41 48.55 -38.50
CA ALA A 194 48.38 49.65 -38.56
C ALA A 194 48.50 50.06 -40.01
N TYR A 195 48.26 51.35 -40.30
CA TYR A 195 48.65 52.02 -41.55
C TYR A 195 50.00 52.67 -41.37
N ALA A 196 50.93 52.39 -42.26
CA ALA A 196 52.11 53.15 -42.58
C ALA A 196 52.01 53.72 -43.98
#